data_231eec362d9fa6bc3c212826a3887f66
#
_entry.id   231eec362d9fa6bc3c212826a3887f66
#
_cell.length_a   1.000
_cell.length_b   1.000
_cell.length_c   1.000
_cell.angle_alpha   90.00
_cell.angle_beta   90.00
_cell.angle_gamma   90.00
#
_symmetry.space_group_name_H-M   'P 1'
#
loop_
_entity.id
_entity.type
_entity.pdbx_description
1 polymer ?
#
loop_
_entity_poly.entity_id
_entity_poly.type
_entity_poly.pdbx_seq_one_letter_code
_entity_poly.pdbx_strand_id
1 'polypeptide(L)'
;SCFPLLFFFFLSAWNTSANFPMTGGYLIFTILGYLLATTDFSKKQRASFYALAICSALFRYFGTICLSNKAGSLDRTFFDYMQFHSVFLACGVFIFFKQLHLERFFSTPARIKRLAAISSCSFGIYLIHIVVQFYEPRFTNWTTDSLLYRTAGCFLTYGISFAIIFTAKKIPIIKKLIP
;
A
#
# COMPACT_ATOMS: atom_id res chain seq x y z
N SER A 1 -10.74 20.83 -15.48
CA SER A 1 -10.38 20.45 -14.09
C SER A 1 -11.06 19.13 -13.75
N CYS A 2 -10.28 18.08 -13.45
CA CYS A 2 -10.80 16.75 -13.11
C CYS A 2 -11.25 16.65 -11.65
N PHE A 3 -11.19 17.74 -10.89
CA PHE A 3 -11.52 17.79 -9.46
C PHE A 3 -12.97 17.39 -9.13
N PRO A 4 -14.02 17.81 -9.89
CA PRO A 4 -15.39 17.41 -9.59
C PRO A 4 -15.64 15.92 -9.80
N LEU A 5 -15.03 15.33 -10.82
CA LEU A 5 -15.13 13.88 -11.08
C LEU A 5 -14.49 13.08 -9.96
N LEU A 6 -13.29 13.48 -9.51
CA LEU A 6 -12.61 12.86 -8.37
C LEU A 6 -13.44 12.98 -7.08
N PHE A 7 -14.06 14.13 -6.84
CA PHE A 7 -14.91 14.34 -5.68
C PHE A 7 -16.17 13.47 -5.75
N PHE A 8 -16.77 13.33 -6.93
CA PHE A 8 -17.92 12.44 -7.13
C PHE A 8 -17.57 10.97 -6.94
N PHE A 9 -16.43 10.52 -7.47
CA PHE A 9 -15.90 9.16 -7.23
C PHE A 9 -15.59 8.93 -5.76
N PHE A 10 -15.09 9.94 -5.06
CA PHE A 10 -14.79 9.88 -3.64
C PHE A 10 -16.06 9.75 -2.79
N LEU A 11 -17.11 10.51 -3.10
CA LEU A 11 -18.40 10.40 -2.43
C LEU A 11 -19.11 9.07 -2.69
N SER A 12 -19.00 8.52 -3.90
CA SER A 12 -19.57 7.21 -4.22
C SER A 12 -18.83 6.05 -3.53
N ALA A 13 -17.54 6.19 -3.31
CA ALA A 13 -16.75 5.23 -2.50
C ALA A 13 -17.12 5.30 -1.00
N TRP A 14 -17.66 6.42 -0.54
CA TRP A 14 -18.07 6.59 0.86
C TRP A 14 -19.46 6.01 1.14
N ASN A 15 -20.34 5.99 0.16
CA ASN A 15 -21.71 5.53 0.33
C ASN A 15 -21.83 4.09 -0.16
N THR A 16 -21.66 3.13 0.75
CA THR A 16 -21.69 1.68 0.50
C THR A 16 -22.99 1.15 -0.13
N SER A 17 -24.02 1.97 -0.25
CA SER A 17 -25.33 1.61 -0.82
C SER A 17 -25.41 1.73 -2.34
N ALA A 18 -24.48 2.40 -2.99
CA ALA A 18 -24.42 2.52 -4.45
C ALA A 18 -23.35 1.54 -5.00
N ASN A 19 -23.74 0.29 -5.19
CA ASN A 19 -22.94 -0.69 -5.92
C ASN A 19 -22.84 -0.33 -7.41
N PHE A 20 -22.04 0.68 -7.73
CA PHE A 20 -21.59 0.91 -9.09
C PHE A 20 -20.36 0.02 -9.34
N PRO A 21 -20.46 -1.04 -10.15
CA PRO A 21 -19.36 -1.99 -10.34
C PRO A 21 -18.12 -1.39 -10.99
N MET A 22 -18.22 -0.19 -11.57
CA MET A 22 -17.08 0.54 -12.17
C MET A 22 -16.45 1.60 -11.26
N THR A 23 -17.13 2.04 -10.21
CA THR A 23 -16.64 3.14 -9.34
C THR A 23 -16.19 2.65 -7.97
N GLY A 24 -16.62 1.44 -7.58
CA GLY A 24 -16.20 0.82 -6.34
C GLY A 24 -14.81 0.22 -6.48
N GLY A 25 -13.92 0.58 -5.59
CA GLY A 25 -12.70 -0.14 -5.43
C GLY A 25 -11.42 0.62 -5.81
N TYR A 26 -10.40 -0.15 -6.14
CA TYR A 26 -9.04 0.34 -6.31
C TYR A 26 -8.81 1.30 -7.49
N LEU A 27 -9.80 1.50 -8.36
CA LEU A 27 -9.71 2.41 -9.50
C LEU A 27 -9.40 3.86 -9.08
N ILE A 28 -9.93 4.29 -7.92
CA ILE A 28 -9.65 5.63 -7.39
C ILE A 28 -8.15 5.82 -7.11
N PHE A 29 -7.47 4.80 -6.60
CA PHE A 29 -6.03 4.85 -6.33
C PHE A 29 -5.22 4.92 -7.62
N THR A 30 -5.67 4.24 -8.69
CA THR A 30 -5.02 4.28 -10.00
C THR A 30 -5.13 5.68 -10.61
N ILE A 31 -6.33 6.27 -10.59
CA ILE A 31 -6.57 7.62 -11.11
C ILE A 31 -5.80 8.66 -10.29
N LEU A 32 -5.86 8.58 -8.96
CA LEU A 32 -5.11 9.46 -8.07
C LEU A 32 -3.61 9.30 -8.27
N GLY A 33 -3.10 8.07 -8.37
CA GLY A 33 -1.70 7.80 -8.64
C GLY A 33 -1.22 8.44 -9.93
N TYR A 34 -2.00 8.32 -11.02
CA TYR A 34 -1.70 8.98 -12.28
C TYR A 34 -1.68 10.51 -12.16
N LEU A 35 -2.69 11.11 -11.53
CA LEU A 35 -2.77 12.55 -11.32
C LEU A 35 -1.62 13.07 -10.45
N LEU A 36 -1.31 12.38 -9.36
CA LEU A 36 -0.20 12.74 -8.48
C LEU A 36 1.16 12.60 -9.18
N ALA A 37 1.29 11.60 -10.06
CA ALA A 37 2.52 11.39 -10.84
C ALA A 37 2.76 12.50 -11.85
N THR A 38 1.70 12.93 -12.57
CA THR A 38 1.78 13.88 -13.68
C THR A 38 1.68 15.35 -13.25
N THR A 39 1.18 15.63 -12.03
CA THR A 39 1.01 17.01 -11.55
C THR A 39 2.18 17.45 -10.69
N ASP A 40 2.71 18.62 -10.98
CA ASP A 40 3.72 19.25 -10.13
C ASP A 40 3.05 20.11 -9.05
N PHE A 41 3.37 19.84 -7.80
CA PHE A 41 2.80 20.52 -6.63
C PHE A 41 3.73 21.58 -6.09
N SER A 42 3.17 22.74 -5.80
CA SER A 42 3.88 23.80 -5.06
C SER A 42 4.21 23.35 -3.62
N LYS A 43 5.17 24.03 -2.99
CA LYS A 43 5.55 23.73 -1.59
C LYS A 43 4.34 23.79 -0.64
N LYS A 44 3.43 24.75 -0.83
CA LYS A 44 2.22 24.90 -0.01
C LYS A 44 1.24 23.72 -0.19
N GLN A 45 1.00 23.31 -1.44
CA GLN A 45 0.14 22.16 -1.75
C GLN A 45 0.69 20.86 -1.15
N ARG A 46 2.01 20.64 -1.26
CA ARG A 46 2.68 19.49 -0.65
C ARG A 46 2.53 19.46 0.86
N ALA A 47 2.74 20.61 1.51
CA ALA A 47 2.55 20.75 2.96
C ALA A 47 1.09 20.43 3.36
N SER A 48 0.10 20.87 2.57
CA SER A 48 -1.31 20.54 2.80
C SER A 48 -1.58 19.03 2.69
N PHE A 49 -1.02 18.35 1.70
CA PHE A 49 -1.14 16.89 1.58
C PHE A 49 -0.51 16.16 2.77
N TYR A 50 0.66 16.62 3.24
CA TYR A 50 1.28 16.02 4.42
C TYR A 50 0.46 16.26 5.69
N ALA A 51 -0.05 17.47 5.88
CA ALA A 51 -0.92 17.77 7.01
C ALA A 51 -2.17 16.90 7.00
N LEU A 52 -2.85 16.78 5.84
CA LEU A 52 -4.01 15.90 5.67
C LEU A 52 -3.67 14.43 5.94
N ALA A 53 -2.53 13.95 5.47
CA ALA A 53 -2.09 12.58 5.72
C ALA A 53 -1.83 12.32 7.21
N ILE A 54 -1.15 13.23 7.90
CA ILE A 54 -0.90 13.13 9.33
C ILE A 54 -2.21 13.19 10.12
N CYS A 55 -3.08 14.16 9.82
CA CYS A 55 -4.40 14.27 10.45
C CYS A 55 -5.23 13.01 10.25
N SER A 56 -5.18 12.43 9.05
CA SER A 56 -5.89 11.18 8.73
C SER A 56 -5.33 9.98 9.51
N ALA A 57 -4.02 9.90 9.68
CA ALA A 57 -3.39 8.86 10.48
C ALA A 57 -3.79 8.97 11.96
N LEU A 58 -3.74 10.19 12.50
CA LEU A 58 -4.16 10.47 13.89
C LEU A 58 -5.65 10.19 14.09
N PHE A 59 -6.50 10.62 13.16
CA PHE A 59 -7.94 10.33 13.18
C PHE A 59 -8.21 8.82 13.24
N ARG A 60 -7.57 8.05 12.34
CA ARG A 60 -7.69 6.59 12.33
C ARG A 60 -7.23 5.97 13.64
N TYR A 61 -6.09 6.40 14.16
CA TYR A 61 -5.52 5.87 15.39
C TYR A 61 -6.42 6.15 16.61
N PHE A 62 -6.77 7.41 16.84
CA PHE A 62 -7.59 7.80 18.00
C PHE A 62 -9.05 7.32 17.86
N GLY A 63 -9.60 7.35 16.65
CA GLY A 63 -10.92 6.82 16.37
C GLY A 63 -11.02 5.33 16.67
N THR A 64 -10.03 4.55 16.23
CA THR A 64 -9.97 3.11 16.53
C THR A 64 -9.87 2.85 18.04
N ILE A 65 -9.02 3.58 18.76
CA ILE A 65 -8.91 3.44 20.23
C ILE A 65 -10.24 3.77 20.91
N CYS A 66 -10.86 4.89 20.54
CA CYS A 66 -12.12 5.31 21.15
C CYS A 66 -13.24 4.29 20.94
N LEU A 67 -13.40 3.77 19.72
CA LEU A 67 -14.42 2.75 19.42
C LEU A 67 -14.09 1.41 20.09
N SER A 68 -12.84 0.98 20.08
CA SER A 68 -12.42 -0.27 20.73
C SER A 68 -12.63 -0.23 22.24
N ASN A 69 -12.35 0.90 22.88
CA ASN A 69 -12.60 1.08 24.32
C ASN A 69 -14.10 1.02 24.66
N LYS A 70 -14.96 1.57 23.80
CA LYS A 70 -16.42 1.49 23.98
C LYS A 70 -16.96 0.08 23.75
N ALA A 71 -16.42 -0.65 22.77
CA ALA A 71 -16.85 -1.99 22.39
C ALA A 71 -16.27 -3.08 23.30
N GLY A 72 -15.25 -2.80 24.11
CA GLY A 72 -14.51 -3.78 24.91
C GLY A 72 -13.70 -4.79 24.08
N SER A 73 -13.59 -4.56 22.77
CA SER A 73 -12.87 -5.40 21.81
C SER A 73 -12.33 -4.54 20.66
N LEU A 74 -11.39 -5.10 19.87
CA LEU A 74 -10.83 -4.35 18.74
C LEU A 74 -11.92 -4.04 17.69
N ASP A 75 -12.24 -2.75 17.57
CA ASP A 75 -13.12 -2.24 16.53
C ASP A 75 -12.36 -2.03 15.22
N ARG A 76 -12.90 -2.55 14.11
CA ARG A 76 -12.27 -2.50 12.78
C ARG A 76 -12.96 -1.51 11.83
N THR A 77 -13.82 -0.65 12.32
CA THR A 77 -14.59 0.30 11.49
C THR A 77 -13.68 1.16 10.60
N PHE A 78 -12.49 1.56 11.10
CA PHE A 78 -11.54 2.38 10.34
C PHE A 78 -10.45 1.59 9.61
N PHE A 79 -10.61 0.29 9.40
CA PHE A 79 -9.59 -0.53 8.74
C PHE A 79 -9.79 -0.64 7.23
N ASP A 80 -10.90 -0.15 6.71
CA ASP A 80 -11.17 -0.18 5.27
C ASP A 80 -10.25 0.76 4.49
N TYR A 81 -9.73 0.26 3.38
CA TYR A 81 -8.83 1.01 2.48
C TYR A 81 -9.55 2.08 1.68
N MET A 82 -10.87 1.95 1.47
CA MET A 82 -11.67 2.87 0.68
C MET A 82 -12.11 4.12 1.45
N GLN A 83 -11.84 4.18 2.73
CA GLN A 83 -12.20 5.33 3.54
C GLN A 83 -11.26 6.52 3.27
N PHE A 84 -11.78 7.73 3.42
CA PHE A 84 -11.09 8.99 3.11
C PHE A 84 -9.69 9.11 3.77
N HIS A 85 -9.58 8.68 5.01
CA HIS A 85 -8.31 8.75 5.75
C HIS A 85 -7.23 7.85 5.14
N SER A 86 -7.60 6.69 4.60
CA SER A 86 -6.67 5.80 3.90
C SER A 86 -6.21 6.41 2.58
N VAL A 87 -7.12 7.07 1.85
CA VAL A 87 -6.83 7.75 0.59
C VAL A 87 -5.88 8.92 0.81
N PHE A 88 -6.15 9.80 1.79
CA PHE A 88 -5.26 10.92 2.08
C PHE A 88 -3.88 10.48 2.56
N LEU A 89 -3.83 9.42 3.38
CA LEU A 89 -2.56 8.83 3.80
C LEU A 89 -1.75 8.31 2.60
N ALA A 90 -2.40 7.59 1.69
CA ALA A 90 -1.77 7.07 0.48
C ALA A 90 -1.26 8.21 -0.42
N CYS A 91 -2.03 9.29 -0.60
CA CYS A 91 -1.59 10.48 -1.35
C CYS A 91 -0.36 11.13 -0.72
N GLY A 92 -0.35 11.31 0.61
CA GLY A 92 0.80 11.88 1.31
C GLY A 92 2.05 11.04 1.16
N VAL A 93 1.95 9.73 1.32
CA VAL A 93 3.05 8.78 1.12
C VAL A 93 3.55 8.81 -0.33
N PHE A 94 2.64 8.83 -1.32
CA PHE A 94 3.03 8.90 -2.73
C PHE A 94 3.80 10.18 -3.04
N ILE A 95 3.31 11.35 -2.60
CA ILE A 95 3.97 12.64 -2.80
C ILE A 95 5.35 12.66 -2.12
N PHE A 96 5.48 12.05 -0.93
CA PHE A 96 6.75 11.92 -0.24
C PHE A 96 7.77 11.15 -1.09
N PHE A 97 7.42 9.97 -1.58
CA PHE A 97 8.32 9.18 -2.42
C PHE A 97 8.64 9.87 -3.76
N LYS A 98 7.66 10.56 -4.38
CA LYS A 98 7.91 11.34 -5.60
C LYS A 98 9.00 12.39 -5.41
N GLN A 99 9.14 12.96 -4.20
CA GLN A 99 10.10 14.02 -3.91
C GLN A 99 11.49 13.54 -3.48
N LEU A 100 11.65 12.25 -3.17
CA LEU A 100 12.92 11.72 -2.69
C LEU A 100 14.03 11.71 -3.75
N HIS A 101 13.77 12.17 -5.00
CA HIS A 101 14.76 12.17 -6.09
C HIS A 101 15.61 10.89 -6.11
N LEU A 102 14.94 9.75 -6.01
CA LEU A 102 15.58 8.43 -5.95
C LEU A 102 16.47 8.14 -7.16
N GLU A 103 16.30 8.87 -8.25
CA GLU A 103 17.15 8.84 -9.44
C GLU A 103 18.63 9.04 -9.11
N ARG A 104 18.94 9.95 -8.18
CA ARG A 104 20.32 10.17 -7.72
C ARG A 104 20.91 8.97 -6.99
N PHE A 105 20.07 8.25 -6.26
CA PHE A 105 20.48 7.05 -5.53
C PHE A 105 20.67 5.86 -6.46
N PHE A 106 19.82 5.76 -7.49
CA PHE A 106 19.84 4.67 -8.46
C PHE A 106 20.54 5.04 -9.78
N SER A 107 21.46 5.99 -9.80
CA SER A 107 22.19 6.45 -10.98
C SER A 107 23.14 5.40 -11.58
N THR A 108 23.60 4.43 -10.80
CA THR A 108 24.56 3.41 -11.27
C THR A 108 23.83 2.29 -12.02
N PRO A 109 24.32 1.86 -13.23
CA PRO A 109 23.69 0.80 -14.01
C PRO A 109 23.46 -0.49 -13.24
N ALA A 110 24.39 -0.85 -12.33
CA ALA A 110 24.24 -2.03 -11.48
C ALA A 110 23.08 -1.90 -10.47
N ARG A 111 22.83 -0.72 -9.92
CA ARG A 111 21.71 -0.46 -9.01
C ARG A 111 20.38 -0.47 -9.74
N ILE A 112 20.32 0.10 -10.95
CA ILE A 112 19.15 0.05 -11.82
C ILE A 112 18.80 -1.41 -12.15
N LYS A 113 19.79 -2.22 -12.53
CA LYS A 113 19.58 -3.65 -12.82
C LYS A 113 19.06 -4.42 -11.60
N ARG A 114 19.58 -4.16 -10.40
CA ARG A 114 19.09 -4.78 -9.17
C ARG A 114 17.64 -4.35 -8.86
N LEU A 115 17.34 -3.06 -8.99
CA LEU A 115 15.98 -2.54 -8.79
C LEU A 115 14.99 -3.15 -9.79
N ALA A 116 15.37 -3.25 -11.06
CA ALA A 116 14.56 -3.90 -12.09
C ALA A 116 14.32 -5.38 -11.77
N ALA A 117 15.33 -6.10 -11.27
CA ALA A 117 15.18 -7.49 -10.85
C ALA A 117 14.21 -7.64 -9.67
N ILE A 118 14.29 -6.76 -8.66
CA ILE A 118 13.36 -6.75 -7.53
C ILE A 118 11.94 -6.41 -8.01
N SER A 119 11.80 -5.36 -8.81
CA SER A 119 10.52 -4.93 -9.38
C SER A 119 9.86 -6.03 -10.19
N SER A 120 10.62 -6.75 -10.99
CA SER A 120 10.10 -7.86 -11.79
C SER A 120 9.59 -9.05 -10.96
N CYS A 121 9.97 -9.16 -9.69
CA CYS A 121 9.46 -10.18 -8.78
C CYS A 121 8.19 -9.73 -8.03
N SER A 122 7.84 -8.44 -8.04
CA SER A 122 6.77 -7.87 -7.21
C SER A 122 5.41 -8.54 -7.42
N PHE A 123 5.05 -8.83 -8.66
CA PHE A 123 3.79 -9.52 -8.95
C PHE A 123 3.77 -10.94 -8.38
N GLY A 124 4.86 -11.69 -8.56
CA GLY A 124 4.98 -13.03 -8.00
C GLY A 124 4.95 -13.03 -6.46
N ILE A 125 5.63 -12.06 -5.83
CA ILE A 125 5.58 -11.86 -4.38
C ILE A 125 4.14 -11.60 -3.93
N TYR A 126 3.43 -10.73 -4.65
CA TYR A 126 2.01 -10.44 -4.36
C TYR A 126 1.14 -11.69 -4.40
N LEU A 127 1.38 -12.61 -5.33
CA LEU A 127 0.61 -13.86 -5.41
C LEU A 127 0.92 -14.85 -4.27
N ILE A 128 2.20 -14.95 -3.85
CA ILE A 128 2.62 -16.01 -2.92
C ILE A 128 2.67 -15.56 -1.46
N HIS A 129 2.72 -14.25 -1.17
CA HIS A 129 2.91 -13.74 0.20
C HIS A 129 1.86 -14.25 1.18
N ILE A 130 0.61 -14.42 0.75
CA ILE A 130 -0.48 -14.95 1.60
C ILE A 130 -0.16 -16.38 2.04
N VAL A 131 0.36 -17.21 1.13
CA VAL A 131 0.74 -18.59 1.43
C VAL A 131 1.92 -18.58 2.42
N VAL A 132 2.94 -17.76 2.17
CA VAL A 132 4.08 -17.63 3.07
C VAL A 132 3.64 -17.18 4.46
N GLN A 133 2.79 -16.15 4.54
CA GLN A 133 2.26 -15.61 5.78
C GLN A 133 1.44 -16.64 6.57
N PHE A 134 0.72 -17.53 5.87
CA PHE A 134 -0.03 -18.62 6.52
C PHE A 134 0.88 -19.64 7.21
N TYR A 135 2.03 -19.95 6.59
CA TYR A 135 2.99 -20.92 7.16
C TYR A 135 4.02 -20.32 8.11
N GLU A 136 4.26 -19.01 8.04
CA GLU A 136 5.28 -18.31 8.80
C GLU A 136 5.22 -18.55 10.32
N PRO A 137 4.03 -18.49 11.00
CA PRO A 137 3.95 -18.74 12.43
C PRO A 137 4.38 -20.16 12.83
N ARG A 138 4.22 -21.12 11.92
CA ARG A 138 4.61 -22.52 12.15
C ARG A 138 6.12 -22.73 12.15
N PHE A 139 6.87 -21.92 11.38
CA PHE A 139 8.33 -22.00 11.31
C PHE A 139 9.01 -21.12 12.35
N THR A 140 8.40 -20.00 12.71
CA THR A 140 9.00 -19.02 13.62
C THR A 140 8.59 -19.23 15.08
N ASN A 141 7.55 -20.02 15.33
CA ASN A 141 6.87 -20.13 16.63
C ASN A 141 6.40 -18.79 17.20
N TRP A 142 6.24 -17.79 16.33
CA TRP A 142 5.72 -16.48 16.74
C TRP A 142 4.19 -16.53 16.81
N THR A 143 3.65 -15.94 17.86
CA THR A 143 2.21 -15.74 17.94
C THR A 143 1.81 -14.58 17.04
N THR A 144 0.71 -14.73 16.30
CA THR A 144 0.19 -13.70 15.37
C THR A 144 -0.12 -12.37 16.05
N ASP A 145 -0.31 -12.37 17.36
CA ASP A 145 -0.59 -11.19 18.17
C ASP A 145 0.67 -10.50 18.68
N SER A 146 1.85 -11.13 18.54
CA SER A 146 3.09 -10.55 19.02
C SER A 146 3.51 -9.33 18.20
N LEU A 147 4.07 -8.32 18.86
CA LEU A 147 4.62 -7.14 18.19
C LEU A 147 5.73 -7.52 17.21
N LEU A 148 6.51 -8.54 17.55
CA LEU A 148 7.58 -9.05 16.71
C LEU A 148 7.04 -9.61 15.40
N TYR A 149 5.96 -10.40 15.43
CA TYR A 149 5.31 -10.89 14.21
C TYR A 149 4.76 -9.74 13.36
N ARG A 150 4.12 -8.76 13.98
CA ARG A 150 3.52 -7.61 13.27
C ARG A 150 4.55 -6.67 12.63
N THR A 151 5.77 -6.63 13.13
CA THR A 151 6.85 -5.77 12.63
C THR A 151 7.85 -6.54 11.78
N ALA A 152 8.54 -7.52 12.35
CA ALA A 152 9.57 -8.30 11.67
C ALA A 152 8.96 -9.33 10.69
N GLY A 153 7.77 -9.86 10.97
CA GLY A 153 7.08 -10.81 10.12
C GLY A 153 6.85 -10.28 8.70
N CYS A 154 6.47 -9.02 8.54
CA CYS A 154 6.30 -8.41 7.21
C CYS A 154 7.58 -8.49 6.36
N PHE A 155 8.74 -8.22 6.97
CA PHE A 155 10.04 -8.30 6.27
C PHE A 155 10.42 -9.74 5.98
N LEU A 156 10.12 -10.66 6.89
CA LEU A 156 10.38 -12.08 6.72
C LEU A 156 9.50 -12.66 5.60
N THR A 157 8.19 -12.40 5.63
CA THR A 157 7.24 -12.77 4.56
C THR A 157 7.72 -12.26 3.21
N TYR A 158 8.13 -10.99 3.13
CA TYR A 158 8.63 -10.41 1.89
C TYR A 158 9.93 -11.10 1.44
N GLY A 159 10.88 -11.30 2.34
CA GLY A 159 12.18 -11.93 2.04
C GLY A 159 12.03 -13.37 1.54
N ILE A 160 11.20 -14.17 2.21
CA ILE A 160 10.92 -15.56 1.81
C ILE A 160 10.20 -15.58 0.45
N SER A 161 9.16 -14.76 0.27
CA SER A 161 8.42 -14.66 -0.98
C SER A 161 9.33 -14.23 -2.14
N PHE A 162 10.20 -13.25 -1.91
CA PHE A 162 11.20 -12.82 -2.88
C PHE A 162 12.16 -13.95 -3.26
N ALA A 163 12.71 -14.68 -2.27
CA ALA A 163 13.64 -15.78 -2.52
C ALA A 163 12.97 -16.90 -3.35
N ILE A 164 11.72 -17.25 -3.03
CA ILE A 164 10.95 -18.25 -3.77
C ILE A 164 10.74 -17.79 -5.23
N ILE A 165 10.25 -16.59 -5.44
CA ILE A 165 9.96 -16.07 -6.79
C ILE A 165 11.25 -15.87 -7.59
N PHE A 166 12.29 -15.33 -6.98
CA PHE A 166 13.59 -15.15 -7.64
C PHE A 166 14.17 -16.47 -8.11
N THR A 167 14.02 -17.52 -7.30
CA THR A 167 14.46 -18.87 -7.67
C THR A 167 13.55 -19.49 -8.73
N ALA A 168 12.23 -19.33 -8.59
CA ALA A 168 11.25 -19.84 -9.53
C ALA A 168 11.41 -19.21 -10.94
N LYS A 169 11.79 -17.95 -11.04
CA LYS A 169 12.09 -17.29 -12.32
C LYS A 169 13.27 -17.89 -13.10
N LYS A 170 14.11 -18.70 -12.47
CA LYS A 170 15.17 -19.44 -13.18
C LYS A 170 14.60 -20.61 -14.00
N ILE A 171 13.37 -21.05 -13.69
CA ILE A 171 12.69 -22.13 -14.40
C ILE A 171 11.98 -21.53 -15.65
N PRO A 172 12.30 -21.97 -16.87
CA PRO A 172 11.83 -21.32 -18.10
C PRO A 172 10.30 -21.34 -18.26
N ILE A 173 9.61 -22.33 -17.71
CA ILE A 173 8.16 -22.43 -17.75
C ILE A 173 7.53 -21.35 -16.85
N ILE A 174 8.06 -21.18 -15.64
CA ILE A 174 7.54 -20.22 -14.65
C ILE A 174 7.83 -18.79 -15.07
N LYS A 175 8.98 -18.55 -15.72
CA LYS A 175 9.33 -17.24 -16.27
C LYS A 175 8.32 -16.69 -17.28
N LYS A 176 7.58 -17.58 -17.98
CA LYS A 176 6.52 -17.17 -18.92
C LYS A 176 5.21 -16.79 -18.23
N LEU A 177 4.99 -17.29 -17.01
CA LEU A 177 3.77 -17.04 -16.23
C LEU A 177 3.90 -15.82 -15.30
N ILE A 178 5.12 -15.47 -14.91
CA ILE A 178 5.41 -14.31 -14.05
C ILE A 178 6.11 -13.26 -14.90
N PRO A 179 5.43 -12.19 -15.32
CA PRO A 179 5.98 -11.13 -16.16
C PRO A 179 7.11 -10.36 -15.48
#